data_1b7e86207a369194fee041c0d6ad1b20
#
_entry.id   1b7e86207a369194fee041c0d6ad1b20
#
_cell.length_a   1.000
_cell.length_b   1.000
_cell.length_c   1.000
_cell.angle_alpha   90.00
_cell.angle_beta   90.00
_cell.angle_gamma   90.00
#
_symmetry.space_group_name_H-M   'P 1'
#
loop_
_entity.id
_entity.type
_entity.pdbx_description
1 polymer ?
#
loop_
_entity_poly.entity_id
_entity_poly.type
_entity_poly.pdbx_seq_one_letter_code
_entity_poly.pdbx_strand_id
1 'polypeptide(L)'
;MRIEKIDILKLNPAKYNPRKDLKPGDPEYEKLKQSIKKFGVVEPIVWNKRSGNIVGGHQRYKIFKNMGITKIECVVVDLDELHEKALNVALNKISGEFDIPVLTDLLKDLDSYDFDVSLTGFDEDEILNLFINTDEKEIKDDEYDINKALEKESFVNPGDLWQLGKHRMLCGDATNKENLKKLMGQEKANLVVTDPPYNVDFESASGLKIKNDKQSSEKFYNFLLFSFKNMAQHLAEGASAYVFHADTEGLNFRKAFIDAGFHLSGVCIWAKNSFVMGRSPYQWCHEPILYGWLKTGRHKWYAGRSESTIWHYDKPKKNSEHPTMKPIPLLCYPIKNSSAVNSIILDSFAGSGSTLMACEQMKRICFCMELDPKYASVIVRRYVKFCGSQNVFLIKNNEKIKYSKIVKDNEK
;
A
#
# COMPACT_ATOMS: atom_id res chain seq x y z
N MET A 1 24.48 -34.53 1.33
CA MET A 1 24.13 -34.05 0.01
C MET A 1 23.86 -35.26 -0.87
N ARG A 2 22.69 -35.40 -1.43
CA ARG A 2 22.30 -36.54 -2.26
C ARG A 2 22.21 -36.09 -3.69
N ILE A 3 23.03 -36.69 -4.58
CA ILE A 3 23.01 -36.42 -6.01
C ILE A 3 22.38 -37.62 -6.70
N GLU A 4 21.37 -37.38 -7.54
CA GLU A 4 20.67 -38.41 -8.30
C GLU A 4 20.53 -37.99 -9.76
N LYS A 5 20.52 -38.99 -10.66
CA LYS A 5 20.17 -38.78 -12.07
C LYS A 5 18.66 -38.76 -12.23
N ILE A 6 18.10 -37.59 -12.52
CA ILE A 6 16.67 -37.36 -12.69
C ILE A 6 16.34 -37.17 -14.16
N ASP A 7 15.20 -37.73 -14.57
CA ASP A 7 14.66 -37.50 -15.90
C ASP A 7 14.26 -36.04 -16.07
N ILE A 8 14.70 -35.39 -17.14
CA ILE A 8 14.48 -33.96 -17.39
C ILE A 8 12.98 -33.59 -17.41
N LEU A 9 12.12 -34.54 -17.78
CA LEU A 9 10.67 -34.35 -17.84
C LEU A 9 10.03 -34.25 -16.42
N LYS A 10 10.74 -34.69 -15.37
CA LYS A 10 10.29 -34.59 -13.98
C LYS A 10 10.63 -33.24 -13.33
N LEU A 11 11.48 -32.44 -13.99
CA LEU A 11 11.91 -31.14 -13.47
C LEU A 11 10.96 -30.03 -13.93
N ASN A 12 10.30 -29.39 -12.97
CA ASN A 12 9.39 -28.28 -13.24
C ASN A 12 10.09 -26.94 -12.93
N PRO A 13 10.23 -26.02 -13.90
CA PRO A 13 10.67 -24.66 -13.58
C PRO A 13 9.72 -23.99 -12.60
N ALA A 14 10.24 -23.49 -11.47
CA ALA A 14 9.43 -22.81 -10.47
C ALA A 14 8.88 -21.49 -11.04
N LYS A 15 7.56 -21.29 -10.96
CA LYS A 15 6.88 -20.09 -11.48
C LYS A 15 7.26 -18.81 -10.72
N TYR A 16 7.63 -18.95 -9.46
CA TYR A 16 8.04 -17.87 -8.57
C TYR A 16 9.53 -17.50 -8.66
N ASN A 17 10.30 -18.18 -9.55
CA ASN A 17 11.74 -17.89 -9.68
C ASN A 17 11.99 -16.43 -10.07
N PRO A 18 12.68 -15.61 -9.23
CA PRO A 18 12.84 -14.18 -9.44
C PRO A 18 13.98 -13.82 -10.40
N ARG A 19 14.63 -14.80 -11.00
CA ARG A 19 15.74 -14.56 -11.92
C ARG A 19 15.25 -14.17 -13.30
N LYS A 20 15.88 -13.17 -13.93
CA LYS A 20 15.65 -12.82 -15.33
C LYS A 20 15.80 -14.03 -16.23
N ASP A 21 14.86 -14.18 -17.16
CA ASP A 21 14.78 -15.31 -18.05
C ASP A 21 15.64 -15.09 -19.30
N LEU A 22 16.77 -15.82 -19.41
CA LEU A 22 17.65 -15.75 -20.57
C LEU A 22 17.06 -16.55 -21.75
N LYS A 23 17.19 -16.00 -22.96
CA LYS A 23 16.74 -16.60 -24.20
C LYS A 23 17.92 -16.99 -25.09
N PRO A 24 17.77 -18.01 -25.97
CA PRO A 24 18.77 -18.29 -27.01
C PRO A 24 19.06 -17.01 -27.81
N GLY A 25 20.35 -16.68 -27.96
CA GLY A 25 20.82 -15.45 -28.61
C GLY A 25 21.24 -14.35 -27.60
N ASP A 26 20.83 -14.40 -26.32
CA ASP A 26 21.35 -13.50 -25.33
C ASP A 26 22.84 -13.79 -25.06
N PRO A 27 23.71 -12.77 -24.93
CA PRO A 27 25.14 -12.98 -24.72
C PRO A 27 25.46 -13.90 -23.52
N GLU A 28 24.71 -13.76 -22.43
CA GLU A 28 24.88 -14.55 -21.21
C GLU A 28 24.41 -16.00 -21.39
N TYR A 29 23.32 -16.21 -22.13
CA TYR A 29 22.86 -17.55 -22.50
C TYR A 29 23.92 -18.29 -23.31
N GLU A 30 24.49 -17.66 -24.34
CA GLU A 30 25.50 -18.29 -25.22
C GLU A 30 26.82 -18.54 -24.47
N LYS A 31 27.25 -17.63 -23.58
CA LYS A 31 28.41 -17.85 -22.70
C LYS A 31 28.22 -19.05 -21.81
N LEU A 32 27.07 -19.17 -21.14
CA LEU A 32 26.76 -20.30 -20.25
C LEU A 32 26.71 -21.62 -21.05
N LYS A 33 26.11 -21.61 -22.25
CA LYS A 33 26.04 -22.76 -23.14
C LYS A 33 27.44 -23.22 -23.64
N GLN A 34 28.31 -22.26 -23.96
CA GLN A 34 29.71 -22.56 -24.33
C GLN A 34 30.49 -23.13 -23.16
N SER A 35 30.33 -22.59 -21.96
CA SER A 35 30.92 -23.09 -20.73
C SER A 35 30.51 -24.54 -20.45
N ILE A 36 29.20 -24.84 -20.54
CA ILE A 36 28.68 -26.20 -20.38
C ILE A 36 29.26 -27.16 -21.42
N LYS A 37 29.37 -26.73 -22.68
CA LYS A 37 29.97 -27.54 -23.76
C LYS A 37 31.45 -27.84 -23.53
N LYS A 38 32.21 -26.87 -23.01
CA LYS A 38 33.66 -26.95 -22.83
C LYS A 38 34.06 -27.70 -21.54
N PHE A 39 33.37 -27.46 -20.44
CA PHE A 39 33.76 -27.95 -19.12
C PHE A 39 32.79 -28.98 -18.53
N GLY A 40 31.68 -29.27 -19.23
CA GLY A 40 30.63 -30.12 -18.67
C GLY A 40 29.77 -29.44 -17.64
N VAL A 41 29.03 -30.25 -16.89
CA VAL A 41 28.15 -29.79 -15.81
C VAL A 41 28.95 -29.67 -14.52
N VAL A 42 29.47 -28.47 -14.23
CA VAL A 42 30.28 -28.21 -13.01
C VAL A 42 29.39 -28.01 -11.80
N GLU A 43 28.21 -27.36 -11.99
CA GLU A 43 27.23 -27.15 -10.93
C GLU A 43 25.94 -27.90 -11.24
N PRO A 44 25.49 -28.86 -10.44
CA PRO A 44 24.25 -29.58 -10.63
C PRO A 44 23.01 -28.70 -10.44
N ILE A 45 21.89 -29.13 -10.99
CA ILE A 45 20.59 -28.51 -10.70
C ILE A 45 20.15 -28.91 -9.30
N VAL A 46 19.58 -27.98 -8.53
CA VAL A 46 18.93 -28.26 -7.25
C VAL A 46 17.45 -28.52 -7.49
N TRP A 47 16.96 -29.69 -7.12
CA TRP A 47 15.59 -30.14 -7.36
C TRP A 47 14.92 -30.59 -6.06
N ASN A 48 13.71 -30.09 -5.83
CA ASN A 48 12.92 -30.51 -4.67
C ASN A 48 12.01 -31.70 -5.03
N LYS A 49 12.26 -32.85 -4.42
CA LYS A 49 11.50 -34.08 -4.69
C LYS A 49 10.03 -33.99 -4.25
N ARG A 50 9.70 -33.09 -3.28
CA ARG A 50 8.37 -32.95 -2.74
C ARG A 50 7.44 -32.21 -3.70
N SER A 51 7.89 -31.10 -4.28
CA SER A 51 7.14 -30.28 -5.22
C SER A 51 7.37 -30.65 -6.69
N GLY A 52 8.51 -31.29 -7.00
CA GLY A 52 8.99 -31.49 -8.36
C GLY A 52 9.64 -30.25 -8.96
N ASN A 53 9.79 -29.17 -8.23
CA ASN A 53 10.30 -27.90 -8.72
C ASN A 53 11.84 -27.86 -8.77
N ILE A 54 12.36 -27.12 -9.74
CA ILE A 54 13.75 -26.68 -9.78
C ILE A 54 13.89 -25.52 -8.78
N VAL A 55 14.77 -25.68 -7.80
CA VAL A 55 15.10 -24.66 -6.80
C VAL A 55 16.29 -23.81 -7.26
N GLY A 56 17.23 -24.38 -7.96
CA GLY A 56 18.40 -23.70 -8.53
C GLY A 56 18.83 -24.28 -9.87
N GLY A 57 19.38 -23.45 -10.77
CA GLY A 57 19.87 -23.90 -12.08
C GLY A 57 18.86 -23.85 -13.23
N HIS A 58 17.84 -22.99 -13.17
CA HIS A 58 16.80 -22.83 -14.22
C HIS A 58 17.39 -22.58 -15.62
N GLN A 59 18.42 -21.76 -15.74
CA GLN A 59 19.03 -21.46 -17.04
C GLN A 59 19.78 -22.68 -17.60
N ARG A 60 20.47 -23.44 -16.72
CA ARG A 60 21.12 -24.71 -17.13
C ARG A 60 20.10 -25.76 -17.58
N TYR A 61 18.97 -25.88 -16.90
CA TYR A 61 17.87 -26.73 -17.32
C TYR A 61 17.40 -26.42 -18.75
N LYS A 62 17.22 -25.15 -19.08
CA LYS A 62 16.81 -24.74 -20.44
C LYS A 62 17.85 -25.14 -21.50
N ILE A 63 19.13 -24.92 -21.21
CA ILE A 63 20.22 -25.30 -22.10
C ILE A 63 20.21 -26.83 -22.29
N PHE A 64 20.08 -27.60 -21.22
CA PHE A 64 20.04 -29.07 -21.31
C PHE A 64 18.86 -29.57 -22.12
N LYS A 65 17.68 -28.99 -21.91
CA LYS A 65 16.47 -29.28 -22.66
C LYS A 65 16.67 -29.00 -24.15
N ASN A 66 17.27 -27.86 -24.50
CA ASN A 66 17.56 -27.49 -25.90
C ASN A 66 18.69 -28.33 -26.53
N MET A 67 19.54 -28.95 -25.70
CA MET A 67 20.55 -29.88 -26.17
C MET A 67 20.05 -31.34 -26.29
N GLY A 68 18.77 -31.61 -25.97
CA GLY A 68 18.17 -32.93 -26.04
C GLY A 68 18.64 -33.91 -24.95
N ILE A 69 19.16 -33.41 -23.84
CA ILE A 69 19.61 -34.24 -22.72
C ILE A 69 18.36 -34.78 -21.99
N THR A 70 18.30 -36.10 -21.78
CA THR A 70 17.13 -36.77 -21.18
C THR A 70 17.26 -36.99 -19.67
N LYS A 71 18.48 -37.13 -19.16
CA LYS A 71 18.75 -37.31 -17.70
C LYS A 71 19.85 -36.40 -17.21
N ILE A 72 19.63 -35.79 -16.07
CA ILE A 72 20.54 -34.79 -15.49
C ILE A 72 20.85 -35.15 -14.04
N GLU A 73 22.08 -34.91 -13.61
CA GLU A 73 22.47 -35.00 -12.20
C GLU A 73 21.92 -33.81 -11.43
N CYS A 74 21.13 -34.11 -10.40
CA CYS A 74 20.50 -33.10 -9.54
C CYS A 74 20.90 -33.33 -8.09
N VAL A 75 21.12 -32.24 -7.36
CA VAL A 75 21.09 -32.25 -5.90
C VAL A 75 19.63 -32.34 -5.48
N VAL A 76 19.29 -33.41 -4.76
CA VAL A 76 17.91 -33.65 -4.30
C VAL A 76 17.72 -33.08 -2.90
N VAL A 77 16.73 -32.21 -2.76
CA VAL A 77 16.27 -31.67 -1.48
C VAL A 77 14.83 -32.11 -1.18
N ASP A 78 14.42 -32.04 0.09
CA ASP A 78 13.07 -32.38 0.57
C ASP A 78 12.56 -31.24 1.46
N LEU A 79 12.02 -30.22 0.85
CA LEU A 79 11.64 -28.97 1.50
C LEU A 79 10.15 -28.73 1.38
N ASP A 80 9.55 -28.11 2.39
CA ASP A 80 8.23 -27.50 2.26
C ASP A 80 8.30 -26.25 1.37
N GLU A 81 7.15 -25.68 1.08
CA GLU A 81 7.03 -24.56 0.14
C GLU A 81 7.78 -23.31 0.59
N LEU A 82 7.75 -22.97 1.87
CA LEU A 82 8.43 -21.77 2.40
C LEU A 82 9.95 -21.91 2.31
N HIS A 83 10.47 -23.03 2.76
CA HIS A 83 11.91 -23.31 2.69
C HIS A 83 12.41 -23.48 1.24
N GLU A 84 11.58 -24.02 0.34
CA GLU A 84 11.89 -24.09 -1.09
C GLU A 84 12.04 -22.70 -1.70
N LYS A 85 11.08 -21.80 -1.44
CA LYS A 85 11.12 -20.40 -1.91
C LYS A 85 12.33 -19.64 -1.37
N ALA A 86 12.59 -19.76 -0.07
CA ALA A 86 13.75 -19.12 0.58
C ALA A 86 15.09 -19.62 0.00
N LEU A 87 15.24 -20.93 -0.18
CA LEU A 87 16.45 -21.50 -0.80
C LEU A 87 16.61 -21.03 -2.25
N ASN A 88 15.52 -20.93 -3.02
CA ASN A 88 15.57 -20.41 -4.39
C ASN A 88 16.14 -18.98 -4.42
N VAL A 89 15.67 -18.10 -3.55
CA VAL A 89 16.18 -16.73 -3.44
C VAL A 89 17.66 -16.72 -3.03
N ALA A 90 18.03 -17.46 -1.99
CA ALA A 90 19.40 -17.55 -1.50
C ALA A 90 20.40 -18.01 -2.58
N LEU A 91 20.05 -19.05 -3.35
CA LEU A 91 20.89 -19.55 -4.45
C LEU A 91 21.01 -18.55 -5.61
N ASN A 92 20.01 -17.71 -5.82
CA ASN A 92 20.02 -16.71 -6.88
C ASN A 92 20.74 -15.40 -6.47
N LYS A 93 20.85 -15.09 -5.15
CA LYS A 93 21.54 -13.90 -4.66
C LYS A 93 23.03 -13.88 -5.03
N ILE A 94 23.67 -15.04 -5.07
CA ILE A 94 25.12 -15.17 -5.32
C ILE A 94 25.48 -14.98 -6.79
N SER A 95 24.52 -15.15 -7.74
CA SER A 95 24.85 -15.11 -9.17
C SER A 95 23.66 -14.74 -10.04
N GLY A 96 23.63 -13.51 -10.56
CA GLY A 96 22.68 -13.10 -11.61
C GLY A 96 21.87 -11.84 -11.27
N GLU A 97 21.17 -11.30 -12.28
CA GLU A 97 20.23 -10.20 -12.09
C GLU A 97 18.86 -10.71 -11.73
N PHE A 98 18.19 -9.99 -10.80
CA PHE A 98 16.81 -10.27 -10.39
C PHE A 98 15.80 -9.54 -11.28
N ASP A 99 14.64 -10.16 -11.45
CA ASP A 99 13.40 -9.46 -11.72
C ASP A 99 12.90 -8.88 -10.41
N ILE A 100 13.15 -7.59 -10.18
CA ILE A 100 12.91 -6.92 -8.89
C ILE A 100 11.45 -7.01 -8.44
N PRO A 101 10.43 -6.79 -9.30
CA PRO A 101 9.03 -7.02 -8.94
C PRO A 101 8.76 -8.42 -8.42
N VAL A 102 9.21 -9.46 -9.11
CA VAL A 102 8.99 -10.88 -8.72
C VAL A 102 9.71 -11.21 -7.43
N LEU A 103 10.95 -10.73 -7.26
CA LEU A 103 11.71 -10.88 -6.02
C LEU A 103 11.00 -10.22 -4.83
N THR A 104 10.53 -8.99 -5.03
CA THR A 104 9.85 -8.22 -3.99
C THR A 104 8.57 -8.91 -3.54
N ASP A 105 7.76 -9.42 -4.48
CA ASP A 105 6.52 -10.15 -4.16
C ASP A 105 6.81 -11.46 -3.43
N LEU A 106 7.87 -12.17 -3.81
CA LEU A 106 8.30 -13.41 -3.16
C LEU A 106 8.79 -13.17 -1.71
N LEU A 107 9.60 -12.13 -1.49
CA LEU A 107 10.07 -11.77 -0.14
C LEU A 107 8.93 -11.32 0.77
N LYS A 108 7.93 -10.60 0.24
CA LYS A 108 6.70 -10.24 0.97
C LYS A 108 5.87 -11.45 1.33
N ASP A 109 5.73 -12.40 0.42
CA ASP A 109 5.00 -13.65 0.67
C ASP A 109 5.65 -14.40 1.84
N LEU A 110 6.98 -14.55 1.84
CA LEU A 110 7.73 -15.15 2.95
C LEU A 110 7.53 -14.39 4.27
N ASP A 111 7.64 -13.07 4.27
CA ASP A 111 7.43 -12.22 5.45
C ASP A 111 6.01 -12.31 6.01
N SER A 112 5.00 -12.53 5.15
CA SER A 112 3.59 -12.66 5.55
C SER A 112 3.31 -13.92 6.37
N TYR A 113 4.15 -14.96 6.24
CA TYR A 113 4.09 -16.21 7.02
C TYR A 113 5.01 -16.19 8.26
N ASP A 114 5.48 -15.02 8.68
CA ASP A 114 6.41 -14.85 9.81
C ASP A 114 7.73 -15.66 9.63
N PHE A 115 8.11 -15.88 8.36
CA PHE A 115 9.36 -16.55 8.00
C PHE A 115 10.52 -15.58 8.14
N ASP A 116 11.63 -16.05 8.73
CA ASP A 116 12.85 -15.24 8.83
C ASP A 116 13.46 -15.00 7.44
N VAL A 117 13.13 -13.84 6.88
CA VAL A 117 13.54 -13.45 5.52
C VAL A 117 15.06 -13.28 5.38
N SER A 118 15.79 -13.11 6.50
CA SER A 118 17.28 -13.05 6.49
C SER A 118 17.92 -14.35 5.98
N LEU A 119 17.22 -15.48 6.11
CA LEU A 119 17.64 -16.79 5.58
C LEU A 119 17.70 -16.83 4.04
N THR A 120 17.13 -15.84 3.34
CA THR A 120 17.27 -15.67 1.90
C THR A 120 18.63 -15.10 1.50
N GLY A 121 19.42 -14.67 2.48
CA GLY A 121 20.75 -14.07 2.31
C GLY A 121 20.71 -12.55 2.08
N PHE A 122 19.51 -11.92 2.02
CA PHE A 122 19.38 -10.47 2.02
C PHE A 122 19.45 -9.94 3.45
N ASP A 123 20.19 -8.84 3.68
CA ASP A 123 20.17 -8.17 4.95
C ASP A 123 18.91 -7.29 5.12
N GLU A 124 18.68 -6.81 6.36
CA GLU A 124 17.47 -6.02 6.68
C GLU A 124 17.38 -4.76 5.81
N ASP A 125 18.49 -4.08 5.53
CA ASP A 125 18.51 -2.85 4.73
C ASP A 125 18.26 -3.14 3.24
N GLU A 126 18.78 -4.25 2.70
CA GLU A 126 18.52 -4.70 1.35
C GLU A 126 17.04 -5.06 1.15
N ILE A 127 16.45 -5.82 2.09
CA ILE A 127 15.03 -6.19 2.09
C ILE A 127 14.17 -4.93 2.17
N LEU A 128 14.53 -4.02 3.08
CA LEU A 128 13.87 -2.75 3.25
C LEU A 128 13.88 -1.94 1.94
N ASN A 129 15.04 -1.83 1.30
CA ASN A 129 15.19 -1.14 0.03
C ASN A 129 14.34 -1.76 -1.09
N LEU A 130 14.23 -3.08 -1.16
CA LEU A 130 13.36 -3.77 -2.12
C LEU A 130 11.88 -3.49 -1.86
N PHE A 131 11.47 -3.40 -0.60
CA PHE A 131 10.08 -3.12 -0.23
C PHE A 131 9.69 -1.64 -0.42
N ILE A 132 10.65 -0.73 -0.25
CA ILE A 132 10.47 0.72 -0.41
C ILE A 132 10.61 1.14 -1.88
N ASN A 133 11.42 0.41 -2.67
CA ASN A 133 11.85 0.84 -4.00
C ASN A 133 10.67 1.09 -4.94
N THR A 134 10.23 2.30 -4.84
CA THR A 134 9.60 3.03 -5.92
C THR A 134 10.73 3.74 -6.65
N ASP A 135 10.80 3.68 -7.98
CA ASP A 135 11.49 4.72 -8.75
C ASP A 135 11.09 6.05 -8.09
N GLU A 136 12.05 6.77 -7.51
CA GLU A 136 11.81 8.06 -6.84
C GLU A 136 11.41 9.08 -7.90
N LYS A 137 10.18 8.95 -8.42
CA LYS A 137 9.53 10.08 -9.05
C LYS A 137 9.29 11.08 -7.93
N GLU A 138 9.80 12.29 -8.11
CA GLU A 138 9.59 13.39 -7.18
C GLU A 138 8.09 13.50 -6.86
N ILE A 139 7.73 13.17 -5.62
CA ILE A 139 6.35 13.25 -5.13
C ILE A 139 5.96 14.71 -5.07
N LYS A 140 4.90 15.08 -5.77
CA LYS A 140 4.39 16.46 -5.85
C LYS A 140 2.92 16.52 -5.52
N ASP A 141 2.50 17.67 -4.98
CA ASP A 141 1.09 18.00 -4.94
C ASP A 141 0.56 18.10 -6.39
N ASP A 142 -0.67 17.63 -6.60
CA ASP A 142 -1.27 17.54 -7.94
C ASP A 142 -1.89 18.86 -8.42
N GLU A 143 -1.76 19.93 -7.63
CA GLU A 143 -2.30 21.26 -7.92
C GLU A 143 -3.80 21.27 -8.33
N TYR A 144 -4.56 20.27 -7.86
CA TYR A 144 -5.99 20.15 -8.18
C TYR A 144 -6.81 21.23 -7.47
N ASP A 145 -7.62 21.98 -8.22
CA ASP A 145 -8.50 23.01 -7.69
C ASP A 145 -9.79 22.40 -7.15
N ILE A 146 -9.84 22.19 -5.85
CA ILE A 146 -10.97 21.58 -5.14
C ILE A 146 -12.18 22.52 -5.13
N ASN A 147 -11.97 23.85 -4.95
CA ASN A 147 -13.06 24.83 -4.92
C ASN A 147 -13.84 24.79 -6.23
N LYS A 148 -13.14 24.90 -7.35
CA LYS A 148 -13.75 24.81 -8.67
C LYS A 148 -14.42 23.46 -8.93
N ALA A 149 -13.91 22.39 -8.35
CA ALA A 149 -14.51 21.06 -8.48
C ALA A 149 -15.78 20.90 -7.65
N LEU A 150 -15.88 21.55 -6.48
CA LEU A 150 -17.08 21.55 -5.63
C LEU A 150 -18.24 22.38 -6.19
N GLU A 151 -17.98 23.35 -7.09
CA GLU A 151 -18.99 24.10 -7.83
C GLU A 151 -19.73 23.24 -8.86
N LYS A 152 -19.10 22.13 -9.30
CA LYS A 152 -19.70 21.22 -10.27
C LYS A 152 -20.78 20.35 -9.64
N GLU A 153 -21.77 19.95 -10.45
CA GLU A 153 -22.83 19.04 -10.03
C GLU A 153 -22.28 17.70 -9.52
N SER A 154 -22.85 17.20 -8.41
CA SER A 154 -22.51 15.90 -7.86
C SER A 154 -23.13 14.78 -8.70
N PHE A 155 -22.34 13.76 -9.03
CA PHE A 155 -22.81 12.56 -9.73
C PHE A 155 -22.68 11.27 -8.90
N VAL A 156 -21.99 11.35 -7.75
CA VAL A 156 -21.89 10.24 -6.80
C VAL A 156 -23.07 10.31 -5.82
N ASN A 157 -23.65 9.18 -5.49
CA ASN A 157 -24.74 9.06 -4.54
C ASN A 157 -24.32 8.28 -3.28
N PRO A 158 -25.00 8.51 -2.14
CA PRO A 158 -24.76 7.69 -0.95
C PRO A 158 -24.91 6.18 -1.26
N GLY A 159 -23.94 5.40 -0.83
CA GLY A 159 -23.86 3.97 -1.07
C GLY A 159 -23.17 3.57 -2.37
N ASP A 160 -22.80 4.50 -3.24
CA ASP A 160 -22.05 4.19 -4.47
C ASP A 160 -20.63 3.73 -4.15
N LEU A 161 -20.25 2.57 -4.73
CA LEU A 161 -18.89 2.03 -4.69
C LEU A 161 -18.22 2.25 -6.05
N TRP A 162 -17.13 3.00 -6.05
CA TRP A 162 -16.33 3.28 -7.24
C TRP A 162 -15.03 2.51 -7.23
N GLN A 163 -14.68 1.91 -8.37
CA GLN A 163 -13.36 1.39 -8.66
C GLN A 163 -12.58 2.44 -9.45
N LEU A 164 -11.43 2.86 -8.93
CA LEU A 164 -10.53 3.87 -9.49
C LEU A 164 -9.17 3.19 -9.76
N GLY A 165 -8.99 2.62 -10.94
CA GLY A 165 -7.87 1.72 -11.20
C GLY A 165 -7.86 0.52 -10.27
N LYS A 166 -6.86 0.44 -9.39
CA LYS A 166 -6.76 -0.58 -8.32
C LYS A 166 -7.44 -0.13 -7.01
N HIS A 167 -7.72 1.17 -6.86
CA HIS A 167 -8.30 1.74 -5.65
C HIS A 167 -9.82 1.53 -5.60
N ARG A 168 -10.39 1.71 -4.39
CA ARG A 168 -11.84 1.75 -4.17
C ARG A 168 -12.24 3.00 -3.40
N MET A 169 -13.35 3.59 -3.76
CA MET A 169 -13.96 4.70 -3.04
C MET A 169 -15.45 4.41 -2.82
N LEU A 170 -15.90 4.49 -1.57
CA LEU A 170 -17.31 4.33 -1.19
C LEU A 170 -17.85 5.68 -0.68
N CYS A 171 -18.99 6.12 -1.21
CA CYS A 171 -19.74 7.20 -0.60
C CYS A 171 -20.55 6.66 0.58
N GLY A 172 -20.09 6.90 1.83
CA GLY A 172 -20.72 6.28 3.00
C GLY A 172 -20.24 6.82 4.34
N ASP A 173 -20.81 6.28 5.41
CA ASP A 173 -20.55 6.65 6.79
C ASP A 173 -19.56 5.66 7.43
N ALA A 174 -18.44 6.18 7.96
CA ALA A 174 -17.38 5.40 8.61
C ALA A 174 -17.85 4.71 9.91
N THR A 175 -18.90 5.20 10.56
CA THR A 175 -19.50 4.56 11.74
C THR A 175 -20.34 3.35 11.39
N ASN A 176 -20.75 3.21 10.13
CA ASN A 176 -21.55 2.08 9.66
C ASN A 176 -20.67 0.92 9.19
N LYS A 177 -20.69 -0.20 9.94
CA LYS A 177 -19.88 -1.38 9.63
C LYS A 177 -20.19 -2.03 8.27
N GLU A 178 -21.43 -1.94 7.80
CA GLU A 178 -21.81 -2.51 6.49
C GLU A 178 -21.15 -1.71 5.34
N ASN A 179 -20.94 -0.40 5.54
CA ASN A 179 -20.21 0.42 4.57
C ASN A 179 -18.73 -0.01 4.49
N LEU A 180 -18.06 -0.19 5.64
CA LEU A 180 -16.69 -0.70 5.66
C LEU A 180 -16.61 -2.10 5.03
N LYS A 181 -17.53 -3.00 5.37
CA LYS A 181 -17.60 -4.34 4.78
C LYS A 181 -17.80 -4.29 3.26
N LYS A 182 -18.65 -3.37 2.76
CA LYS A 182 -18.85 -3.17 1.31
C LYS A 182 -17.58 -2.64 0.63
N LEU A 183 -16.89 -1.66 1.23
CA LEU A 183 -15.65 -1.10 0.71
C LEU A 183 -14.54 -2.15 0.66
N MET A 184 -14.34 -2.88 1.75
CA MET A 184 -13.22 -3.80 1.91
C MET A 184 -13.46 -5.14 1.19
N GLY A 185 -14.70 -5.64 1.15
CA GLY A 185 -14.99 -6.98 0.66
C GLY A 185 -14.33 -8.04 1.54
N GLN A 186 -13.43 -8.85 0.96
CA GLN A 186 -12.64 -9.86 1.67
C GLN A 186 -11.22 -9.36 2.01
N GLU A 187 -10.87 -8.17 1.57
CA GLU A 187 -9.52 -7.62 1.74
C GLU A 187 -9.28 -7.12 3.17
N LYS A 188 -8.01 -7.11 3.58
CA LYS A 188 -7.54 -6.52 4.82
C LYS A 188 -6.56 -5.40 4.51
N ALA A 189 -6.74 -4.25 5.17
CA ALA A 189 -5.79 -3.15 5.00
C ALA A 189 -4.54 -3.34 5.85
N ASN A 190 -3.40 -2.95 5.30
CA ASN A 190 -2.09 -3.06 5.94
C ASN A 190 -1.74 -1.81 6.76
N LEU A 191 -2.41 -0.70 6.49
CA LEU A 191 -2.15 0.60 7.10
C LEU A 191 -3.44 1.43 7.10
N VAL A 192 -3.63 2.21 8.15
CA VAL A 192 -4.62 3.30 8.21
C VAL A 192 -3.87 4.63 8.16
N VAL A 193 -4.27 5.52 7.24
CA VAL A 193 -3.88 6.94 7.23
C VAL A 193 -5.17 7.73 7.04
N THR A 194 -5.61 8.47 8.07
CA THR A 194 -6.96 9.04 8.05
C THR A 194 -7.06 10.32 8.86
N ASP A 195 -8.02 11.18 8.47
CA ASP A 195 -8.21 12.54 8.98
C ASP A 195 -9.70 12.78 9.35
N PRO A 196 -10.18 12.23 10.49
CA PRO A 196 -11.56 12.41 10.93
C PRO A 196 -11.89 13.88 11.25
N PRO A 197 -13.18 14.29 11.32
CA PRO A 197 -13.58 15.60 11.85
C PRO A 197 -12.98 15.85 13.23
N TYR A 198 -12.65 17.12 13.54
CA TYR A 198 -11.92 17.49 14.78
C TYR A 198 -12.82 18.02 15.90
N ASN A 199 -14.13 18.11 15.67
CA ASN A 199 -15.12 18.67 16.62
C ASN A 199 -14.86 20.13 17.00
N VAL A 200 -14.35 20.92 16.05
CA VAL A 200 -13.98 22.34 16.26
C VAL A 200 -14.99 23.34 15.68
N ASP A 201 -16.16 22.86 15.23
CA ASP A 201 -17.22 23.65 14.58
C ASP A 201 -16.68 24.49 13.41
N PHE A 202 -15.90 23.82 12.54
CA PHE A 202 -15.23 24.50 11.45
C PHE A 202 -16.23 25.03 10.43
N GLU A 203 -16.11 26.32 10.10
CA GLU A 203 -16.80 26.97 8.99
C GLU A 203 -15.79 27.74 8.15
N SER A 204 -15.75 27.47 6.85
CA SER A 204 -14.87 28.22 5.93
C SER A 204 -15.42 29.62 5.68
N ALA A 205 -14.58 30.52 5.16
CA ALA A 205 -15.01 31.87 4.74
C ALA A 205 -16.12 31.84 3.66
N SER A 206 -16.20 30.73 2.88
CA SER A 206 -17.26 30.47 1.90
C SER A 206 -18.50 29.77 2.46
N GLY A 207 -18.59 29.57 3.80
CA GLY A 207 -19.74 28.96 4.48
C GLY A 207 -19.77 27.42 4.40
N LEU A 208 -18.67 26.76 3.96
CA LEU A 208 -18.56 25.30 3.96
C LEU A 208 -18.38 24.79 5.40
N LYS A 209 -19.21 23.83 5.80
CA LYS A 209 -19.17 23.16 7.11
C LYS A 209 -18.79 21.70 6.94
N ILE A 210 -18.02 21.20 7.90
CA ILE A 210 -17.68 19.76 7.97
C ILE A 210 -18.82 19.05 8.72
N LYS A 211 -19.30 17.94 8.13
CA LYS A 211 -20.31 17.10 8.79
C LYS A 211 -19.69 16.43 10.04
N ASN A 212 -20.48 16.35 11.11
CA ASN A 212 -20.09 15.76 12.41
C ASN A 212 -18.98 16.55 13.18
N ASP A 213 -18.71 17.80 12.84
CA ASP A 213 -17.67 18.63 13.47
C ASP A 213 -18.15 19.48 14.65
N LYS A 214 -19.40 19.26 15.13
CA LYS A 214 -19.96 19.91 16.32
C LYS A 214 -20.81 18.93 17.12
N GLN A 215 -20.22 18.33 18.15
CA GLN A 215 -20.88 17.34 19.00
C GLN A 215 -20.49 17.55 20.47
N SER A 216 -21.29 17.00 21.40
CA SER A 216 -20.84 16.88 22.80
C SER A 216 -19.66 15.91 22.88
N SER A 217 -18.77 16.07 23.86
CA SER A 217 -17.58 15.25 24.07
C SER A 217 -17.90 13.75 24.07
N GLU A 218 -18.98 13.32 24.74
CA GLU A 218 -19.40 11.91 24.77
C GLU A 218 -19.86 11.39 23.40
N LYS A 219 -20.65 12.16 22.67
CA LYS A 219 -21.09 11.77 21.31
C LYS A 219 -19.92 11.71 20.37
N PHE A 220 -19.01 12.65 20.47
CA PHE A 220 -17.80 12.68 19.63
C PHE A 220 -16.87 11.49 19.93
N TYR A 221 -16.64 11.18 21.20
CA TYR A 221 -15.92 9.98 21.60
C TYR A 221 -16.55 8.71 21.00
N ASN A 222 -17.87 8.55 21.09
CA ASN A 222 -18.56 7.39 20.53
C ASN A 222 -18.46 7.33 19.00
N PHE A 223 -18.55 8.48 18.32
CA PHE A 223 -18.33 8.60 16.88
C PHE A 223 -16.93 8.09 16.49
N LEU A 224 -15.89 8.53 17.17
CA LEU A 224 -14.52 8.09 16.95
C LEU A 224 -14.36 6.59 17.26
N LEU A 225 -14.89 6.14 18.40
CA LEU A 225 -14.79 4.74 18.82
C LEU A 225 -15.43 3.78 17.83
N PHE A 226 -16.63 4.08 17.33
CA PHE A 226 -17.30 3.24 16.35
C PHE A 226 -16.54 3.22 15.02
N SER A 227 -16.07 4.37 14.55
CA SER A 227 -15.27 4.47 13.32
C SER A 227 -13.97 3.67 13.43
N PHE A 228 -13.24 3.81 14.56
CA PHE A 228 -11.97 3.11 14.75
C PHE A 228 -12.15 1.61 14.96
N LYS A 229 -13.22 1.16 15.66
CA LYS A 229 -13.57 -0.27 15.76
C LYS A 229 -13.91 -0.89 14.40
N ASN A 230 -14.66 -0.15 13.58
CA ASN A 230 -14.96 -0.61 12.23
C ASN A 230 -13.69 -0.77 11.40
N MET A 231 -12.77 0.21 11.44
CA MET A 231 -11.46 0.09 10.78
C MET A 231 -10.68 -1.11 11.29
N ALA A 232 -10.54 -1.26 12.63
CA ALA A 232 -9.78 -2.34 13.26
C ALA A 232 -10.23 -3.74 12.82
N GLN A 233 -11.53 -3.97 12.59
CA GLN A 233 -12.07 -5.24 12.12
C GLN A 233 -11.65 -5.61 10.69
N HIS A 234 -11.20 -4.64 9.88
CA HIS A 234 -10.81 -4.81 8.48
C HIS A 234 -9.30 -4.65 8.25
N LEU A 235 -8.50 -4.66 9.33
CA LEU A 235 -7.05 -4.58 9.24
C LEU A 235 -6.39 -5.96 9.27
N ALA A 236 -5.24 -6.05 8.65
CA ALA A 236 -4.30 -7.15 8.84
C ALA A 236 -3.71 -7.11 10.27
N GLU A 237 -3.20 -8.23 10.74
CA GLU A 237 -2.52 -8.31 12.05
C GLU A 237 -1.33 -7.34 12.10
N GLY A 238 -1.20 -6.61 13.20
CA GLY A 238 -0.14 -5.63 13.39
C GLY A 238 -0.18 -4.42 12.47
N ALA A 239 -1.26 -4.21 11.70
CA ALA A 239 -1.39 -3.06 10.81
C ALA A 239 -1.24 -1.74 11.56
N SER A 240 -0.39 -0.84 11.04
CA SER A 240 -0.15 0.48 11.62
C SER A 240 -1.32 1.43 11.35
N ALA A 241 -1.44 2.48 12.19
CA ALA A 241 -2.45 3.51 12.03
C ALA A 241 -1.88 4.89 12.36
N TYR A 242 -2.16 5.84 11.47
CA TYR A 242 -1.88 7.27 11.63
C TYR A 242 -3.20 8.03 11.56
N VAL A 243 -3.53 8.73 12.66
CA VAL A 243 -4.80 9.47 12.79
C VAL A 243 -4.50 10.92 13.09
N PHE A 244 -4.77 11.79 12.13
CA PHE A 244 -4.68 13.24 12.32
C PHE A 244 -5.76 13.73 13.26
N HIS A 245 -5.47 14.73 14.09
CA HIS A 245 -6.44 15.28 15.03
C HIS A 245 -6.09 16.70 15.49
N ALA A 246 -7.07 17.41 16.05
CA ALA A 246 -6.79 18.63 16.81
C ALA A 246 -6.35 18.28 18.23
N ASP A 247 -5.39 19.02 18.77
CA ASP A 247 -4.91 18.81 20.14
C ASP A 247 -6.00 19.06 21.20
N THR A 248 -6.94 19.98 20.94
CA THR A 248 -8.08 20.27 21.82
C THR A 248 -8.97 19.05 22.09
N GLU A 249 -9.07 18.12 21.15
CA GLU A 249 -9.82 16.86 21.28
C GLU A 249 -8.90 15.65 21.50
N GLY A 250 -7.62 15.87 21.75
CA GLY A 250 -6.60 14.82 21.88
C GLY A 250 -6.95 13.74 22.92
N LEU A 251 -7.69 14.07 23.98
CA LEU A 251 -8.14 13.10 24.97
C LEU A 251 -9.14 12.10 24.36
N ASN A 252 -10.16 12.59 23.65
CA ASN A 252 -11.16 11.75 22.99
C ASN A 252 -10.53 10.87 21.92
N PHE A 253 -9.63 11.42 21.09
CA PHE A 253 -8.91 10.67 20.07
C PHE A 253 -8.05 9.56 20.66
N ARG A 254 -7.21 9.85 21.65
CA ARG A 254 -6.36 8.83 22.30
C ARG A 254 -7.18 7.73 22.95
N LYS A 255 -8.24 8.13 23.69
CA LYS A 255 -9.12 7.16 24.37
C LYS A 255 -9.81 6.24 23.35
N ALA A 256 -10.44 6.80 22.33
CA ALA A 256 -11.14 6.04 21.31
C ALA A 256 -10.17 5.09 20.53
N PHE A 257 -8.95 5.55 20.24
CA PHE A 257 -7.91 4.76 19.57
C PHE A 257 -7.52 3.52 20.41
N ILE A 258 -7.27 3.71 21.70
CA ILE A 258 -6.92 2.62 22.61
C ILE A 258 -8.09 1.66 22.82
N ASP A 259 -9.31 2.18 23.01
CA ASP A 259 -10.52 1.40 23.27
C ASP A 259 -11.02 0.65 21.99
N ALA A 260 -10.57 1.07 20.81
CA ALA A 260 -10.80 0.35 19.56
C ALA A 260 -9.82 -0.84 19.33
N GLY A 261 -8.83 -1.04 20.22
CA GLY A 261 -7.91 -2.17 20.19
C GLY A 261 -6.52 -1.85 19.62
N PHE A 262 -6.22 -0.58 19.34
CA PHE A 262 -4.89 -0.16 18.91
C PHE A 262 -3.93 0.00 20.10
N HIS A 263 -2.68 -0.31 19.90
CA HIS A 263 -1.57 0.13 20.74
C HIS A 263 -1.18 1.55 20.34
N LEU A 264 -1.28 2.50 21.24
CA LEU A 264 -0.78 3.85 21.04
C LEU A 264 0.73 3.86 21.32
N SER A 265 1.55 4.01 20.29
CA SER A 265 3.01 4.05 20.41
C SER A 265 3.53 5.46 20.66
N GLY A 266 2.94 6.45 20.00
CA GLY A 266 3.39 7.83 20.12
C GLY A 266 2.48 8.82 19.40
N VAL A 267 2.90 10.08 19.42
CA VAL A 267 2.28 11.17 18.68
C VAL A 267 3.33 11.81 17.79
N CYS A 268 3.09 11.80 16.48
CA CYS A 268 3.86 12.56 15.52
C CYS A 268 3.25 13.97 15.37
N ILE A 269 4.05 14.92 14.96
CA ILE A 269 3.65 16.34 14.83
C ILE A 269 3.93 16.79 13.40
N TRP A 270 2.89 17.15 12.67
CA TRP A 270 3.08 17.94 11.45
C TRP A 270 3.34 19.40 11.83
N ALA A 271 4.57 19.85 11.70
CA ALA A 271 4.97 21.24 11.89
C ALA A 271 4.77 22.00 10.55
N LYS A 272 3.94 23.06 10.62
CA LYS A 272 3.56 23.89 9.46
C LYS A 272 4.51 25.08 9.37
N ASN A 273 4.73 25.59 8.15
CA ASN A 273 5.52 26.78 7.90
C ASN A 273 4.79 28.09 8.24
N SER A 274 3.50 28.03 8.56
CA SER A 274 2.69 29.19 8.95
C SER A 274 1.67 28.80 10.02
N PHE A 275 1.40 29.71 10.93
CA PHE A 275 0.36 29.53 11.94
C PHE A 275 -1.03 29.92 11.38
N VAL A 276 -2.07 29.48 12.09
CA VAL A 276 -3.46 29.92 11.86
C VAL A 276 -3.81 30.91 12.95
N MET A 277 -4.17 32.15 12.58
CA MET A 277 -4.63 33.16 13.52
C MET A 277 -5.90 32.69 14.23
N GLY A 278 -5.85 32.66 15.55
CA GLY A 278 -6.97 32.32 16.41
C GLY A 278 -7.10 33.28 17.60
N ARG A 279 -8.06 33.02 18.48
CA ARG A 279 -8.29 33.84 19.68
C ARG A 279 -7.39 33.45 20.87
N SER A 280 -6.61 32.36 20.72
CA SER A 280 -5.67 31.89 21.73
C SER A 280 -4.43 32.78 21.78
N PRO A 281 -3.80 32.99 22.96
CA PRO A 281 -2.49 33.64 23.07
C PRO A 281 -1.40 32.96 22.24
N TYR A 282 -1.43 31.61 22.16
CA TYR A 282 -0.54 30.83 21.29
C TYR A 282 -1.26 30.45 20.00
N GLN A 283 -0.63 30.70 18.87
CA GLN A 283 -1.18 30.39 17.55
C GLN A 283 -0.75 29.00 17.11
N TRP A 284 -1.71 28.23 16.56
CA TRP A 284 -1.49 26.86 16.13
C TRP A 284 -0.67 26.81 14.85
N CYS A 285 0.54 26.26 14.90
CA CYS A 285 1.39 25.99 13.74
C CYS A 285 1.72 24.50 13.58
N HIS A 286 0.96 23.63 14.22
CA HIS A 286 1.14 22.18 14.09
C HIS A 286 -0.20 21.44 14.12
N GLU A 287 -0.17 20.17 13.68
CA GLU A 287 -1.23 19.19 13.90
C GLU A 287 -0.62 17.91 14.47
N PRO A 288 -1.18 17.36 15.57
CA PRO A 288 -0.76 16.07 16.09
C PRO A 288 -1.36 14.92 15.29
N ILE A 289 -0.64 13.79 15.27
CA ILE A 289 -0.99 12.58 14.54
C ILE A 289 -0.76 11.40 15.48
N LEU A 290 -1.81 10.70 15.89
CA LEU A 290 -1.66 9.47 16.66
C LEU A 290 -0.94 8.44 15.79
N TYR A 291 0.08 7.80 16.33
CA TYR A 291 0.78 6.67 15.72
C TYR A 291 0.69 5.45 16.62
N GLY A 292 0.34 4.33 16.02
CA GLY A 292 0.27 3.05 16.68
C GLY A 292 -0.07 1.92 15.71
N TRP A 293 -0.47 0.77 16.24
CA TRP A 293 -0.79 -0.41 15.44
C TRP A 293 -1.81 -1.31 16.15
N LEU A 294 -2.43 -2.21 15.41
CA LEU A 294 -3.36 -3.17 15.96
C LEU A 294 -2.61 -4.20 16.83
N LYS A 295 -3.10 -4.44 18.07
CA LYS A 295 -2.44 -5.30 19.07
C LYS A 295 -2.36 -6.79 18.72
N THR A 296 -2.97 -7.20 17.61
CA THR A 296 -3.11 -8.62 17.22
C THR A 296 -1.87 -9.23 16.58
N GLY A 297 -0.82 -8.44 16.34
CA GLY A 297 0.41 -8.93 15.73
C GLY A 297 1.57 -7.94 15.85
N ARG A 298 2.73 -8.33 15.33
CA ARG A 298 3.91 -7.45 15.23
C ARG A 298 3.65 -6.37 14.19
N HIS A 299 3.89 -5.10 14.54
CA HIS A 299 3.79 -4.01 13.59
C HIS A 299 4.87 -4.10 12.53
N LYS A 300 4.54 -3.65 11.32
CA LYS A 300 5.48 -3.61 10.20
C LYS A 300 6.03 -2.20 10.03
N TRP A 301 7.36 -2.11 9.93
CA TRP A 301 8.09 -0.87 9.77
C TRP A 301 9.09 -1.02 8.63
N TYR A 302 9.02 -0.13 7.65
CA TYR A 302 9.79 -0.18 6.41
C TYR A 302 10.78 0.97 6.26
N ALA A 303 11.01 1.75 7.32
CA ALA A 303 12.02 2.81 7.38
C ALA A 303 13.13 2.47 8.37
N GLY A 304 14.20 3.24 8.37
CA GLY A 304 15.28 3.11 9.35
C GLY A 304 14.86 3.50 10.77
N ARG A 305 15.80 3.49 11.70
CA ARG A 305 15.57 3.86 13.12
C ARG A 305 15.82 5.34 13.42
N SER A 306 16.06 6.16 12.39
CA SER A 306 16.37 7.60 12.49
C SER A 306 15.17 8.51 12.20
N GLU A 307 13.97 7.95 11.98
CA GLU A 307 12.78 8.73 11.65
C GLU A 307 12.32 9.57 12.83
N SER A 308 12.02 10.85 12.56
CA SER A 308 11.62 11.83 13.59
C SER A 308 10.10 11.84 13.77
N THR A 309 9.65 12.15 15.00
CA THR A 309 8.24 12.42 15.28
C THR A 309 7.80 13.82 14.85
N ILE A 310 8.72 14.71 14.43
CA ILE A 310 8.39 16.05 13.94
C ILE A 310 8.59 16.10 12.44
N TRP A 311 7.51 16.38 11.72
CA TRP A 311 7.45 16.35 10.27
C TRP A 311 7.25 17.77 9.72
N HIS A 312 8.19 18.27 8.95
CA HIS A 312 8.16 19.61 8.37
C HIS A 312 7.64 19.54 6.92
N TYR A 313 6.41 19.93 6.72
CA TYR A 313 5.78 20.02 5.40
C TYR A 313 5.00 21.31 5.25
N ASP A 314 5.18 21.98 4.15
CA ASP A 314 4.44 23.20 3.83
C ASP A 314 2.96 22.90 3.55
N LYS A 315 2.11 23.86 3.89
CA LYS A 315 0.71 23.81 3.42
C LYS A 315 0.65 23.96 1.89
N PRO A 316 -0.32 23.30 1.21
CA PRO A 316 -0.52 23.51 -0.21
C PRO A 316 -0.74 24.99 -0.54
N LYS A 317 0.00 25.53 -1.53
CA LYS A 317 -0.11 26.95 -1.94
C LYS A 317 -1.44 27.27 -2.62
N LYS A 318 -1.99 26.34 -3.40
CA LYS A 318 -3.36 26.38 -3.96
C LYS A 318 -4.31 25.75 -2.96
N ASN A 319 -5.55 26.21 -2.94
CA ASN A 319 -6.58 25.79 -1.98
C ASN A 319 -6.30 26.24 -0.52
N SER A 320 -5.63 27.37 -0.32
CA SER A 320 -5.41 27.97 1.01
C SER A 320 -6.72 28.24 1.77
N GLU A 321 -7.84 28.33 1.06
CA GLU A 321 -9.20 28.45 1.60
C GLU A 321 -9.80 27.11 2.09
N HIS A 322 -9.15 25.95 1.77
CA HIS A 322 -9.47 24.64 2.34
C HIS A 322 -8.39 24.24 3.36
N PRO A 323 -8.49 24.72 4.61
CA PRO A 323 -7.49 24.48 5.64
C PRO A 323 -7.37 23.00 6.05
N THR A 324 -8.30 22.15 5.61
CA THR A 324 -8.35 20.72 5.95
C THR A 324 -7.64 19.81 4.96
N MET A 325 -7.20 20.32 3.78
CA MET A 325 -6.48 19.48 2.83
C MET A 325 -5.05 19.21 3.30
N LYS A 326 -4.71 17.93 3.43
CA LYS A 326 -3.33 17.51 3.74
C LYS A 326 -2.47 17.51 2.47
N PRO A 327 -1.22 18.01 2.53
CA PRO A 327 -0.26 17.89 1.42
C PRO A 327 0.00 16.43 1.07
N ILE A 328 0.06 16.11 -0.22
CA ILE A 328 0.37 14.75 -0.68
C ILE A 328 1.72 14.26 -0.15
N PRO A 329 2.81 15.07 -0.18
CA PRO A 329 4.09 14.66 0.38
C PRO A 329 4.06 14.30 1.87
N LEU A 330 3.25 15.03 2.67
CA LEU A 330 3.04 14.70 4.09
C LEU A 330 2.43 13.32 4.28
N LEU A 331 1.43 12.96 3.46
CA LEU A 331 0.76 11.66 3.54
C LEU A 331 1.65 10.52 3.02
N CYS A 332 2.51 10.81 2.04
CA CYS A 332 3.48 9.84 1.52
C CYS A 332 4.48 9.38 2.58
N TYR A 333 4.83 10.23 3.54
CA TYR A 333 5.81 9.89 4.57
C TYR A 333 5.38 8.71 5.46
N PRO A 334 4.24 8.72 6.17
CA PRO A 334 3.78 7.56 6.92
C PRO A 334 3.46 6.35 6.02
N ILE A 335 2.99 6.57 4.79
CA ILE A 335 2.73 5.49 3.83
C ILE A 335 4.04 4.77 3.48
N LYS A 336 5.12 5.50 3.20
CA LYS A 336 6.46 4.94 2.94
C LYS A 336 6.96 4.13 4.15
N ASN A 337 6.84 4.68 5.35
CA ASN A 337 7.44 4.13 6.55
C ASN A 337 6.71 2.86 7.06
N SER A 338 5.41 2.72 6.80
CA SER A 338 4.57 1.66 7.39
C SER A 338 3.82 0.80 6.37
N SER A 339 4.17 0.88 5.08
CA SER A 339 3.56 0.01 4.05
C SER A 339 4.52 -0.34 2.93
N ALA A 340 4.40 -1.55 2.39
CA ALA A 340 5.09 -1.98 1.19
C ALA A 340 4.34 -1.56 -0.10
N VAL A 341 4.98 -1.67 -1.27
CA VAL A 341 4.33 -1.52 -2.57
C VAL A 341 3.16 -2.52 -2.69
N ASN A 342 2.06 -2.11 -3.33
CA ASN A 342 0.79 -2.83 -3.43
C ASN A 342 0.06 -3.09 -2.10
N SER A 343 0.55 -2.61 -0.95
CA SER A 343 -0.21 -2.64 0.31
C SER A 343 -1.51 -1.85 0.20
N ILE A 344 -2.55 -2.34 0.88
CA ILE A 344 -3.84 -1.65 0.97
C ILE A 344 -3.81 -0.66 2.13
N ILE A 345 -4.08 0.60 1.82
CA ILE A 345 -4.19 1.71 2.77
C ILE A 345 -5.66 2.06 2.94
N LEU A 346 -6.13 2.09 4.18
CA LEU A 346 -7.51 2.47 4.49
C LEU A 346 -7.57 3.92 4.96
N ASP A 347 -8.45 4.70 4.31
CA ASP A 347 -8.81 6.05 4.73
C ASP A 347 -10.34 6.19 4.79
N SER A 348 -10.90 6.17 6.00
CA SER A 348 -12.35 6.22 6.19
C SER A 348 -12.94 7.65 6.21
N PHE A 349 -12.08 8.68 6.04
CA PHE A 349 -12.46 10.09 6.02
C PHE A 349 -11.69 10.82 4.92
N ALA A 350 -11.96 10.43 3.66
CA ALA A 350 -11.10 10.75 2.52
C ALA A 350 -11.10 12.24 2.12
N GLY A 351 -12.14 13.01 2.49
CA GLY A 351 -12.26 14.42 2.12
C GLY A 351 -12.11 14.62 0.62
N SER A 352 -11.06 15.33 0.21
CA SER A 352 -10.74 15.57 -1.20
C SER A 352 -9.93 14.46 -1.88
N GLY A 353 -9.59 13.37 -1.16
CA GLY A 353 -8.87 12.21 -1.71
C GLY A 353 -7.35 12.33 -1.74
N SER A 354 -6.74 13.16 -0.89
CA SER A 354 -5.28 13.32 -0.86
C SER A 354 -4.54 12.01 -0.55
N THR A 355 -5.08 11.17 0.36
CA THR A 355 -4.54 9.85 0.67
C THR A 355 -4.55 8.93 -0.55
N LEU A 356 -5.63 8.97 -1.36
CA LEU A 356 -5.73 8.19 -2.59
C LEU A 356 -4.66 8.62 -3.60
N MET A 357 -4.45 9.94 -3.77
CA MET A 357 -3.43 10.47 -4.67
C MET A 357 -2.00 10.14 -4.20
N ALA A 358 -1.77 10.16 -2.89
CA ALA A 358 -0.51 9.71 -2.30
C ALA A 358 -0.26 8.21 -2.59
N CYS A 359 -1.27 7.37 -2.42
CA CYS A 359 -1.19 5.93 -2.71
C CYS A 359 -0.90 5.65 -4.19
N GLU A 360 -1.55 6.36 -5.12
CA GLU A 360 -1.29 6.21 -6.56
C GLU A 360 0.17 6.54 -6.89
N GLN A 361 0.68 7.69 -6.42
CA GLN A 361 2.07 8.09 -6.65
C GLN A 361 3.08 7.10 -6.04
N MET A 362 2.72 6.52 -4.88
CA MET A 362 3.56 5.59 -4.13
C MET A 362 3.39 4.12 -4.56
N LYS A 363 2.58 3.82 -5.59
CA LYS A 363 2.25 2.45 -6.02
C LYS A 363 1.62 1.59 -4.90
N ARG A 364 0.83 2.21 -4.01
CA ARG A 364 -0.02 1.55 -3.02
C ARG A 364 -1.47 1.55 -3.50
N ILE A 365 -2.32 0.80 -2.81
CA ILE A 365 -3.75 0.69 -3.13
C ILE A 365 -4.52 1.41 -2.02
N CYS A 366 -5.34 2.40 -2.36
CA CYS A 366 -6.17 3.09 -1.39
C CYS A 366 -7.60 2.56 -1.44
N PHE A 367 -8.13 2.16 -0.28
CA PHE A 367 -9.55 1.95 -0.09
C PHE A 367 -10.05 3.09 0.80
N CYS A 368 -10.88 3.98 0.24
CA CYS A 368 -11.29 5.18 0.95
C CYS A 368 -12.80 5.35 1.00
N MET A 369 -13.26 6.10 2.00
CA MET A 369 -14.66 6.40 2.22
C MET A 369 -14.85 7.90 2.43
N GLU A 370 -15.93 8.45 1.88
CA GLU A 370 -16.31 9.84 2.05
C GLU A 370 -17.83 9.94 2.25
N LEU A 371 -18.22 10.69 3.27
CA LEU A 371 -19.64 10.83 3.64
C LEU A 371 -20.40 11.77 2.69
N ASP A 372 -19.73 12.81 2.20
CA ASP A 372 -20.37 13.82 1.37
C ASP A 372 -20.29 13.47 -0.13
N PRO A 373 -21.45 13.30 -0.83
CA PRO A 373 -21.46 13.00 -2.24
C PRO A 373 -20.72 14.02 -3.13
N LYS A 374 -20.65 15.29 -2.71
CA LYS A 374 -19.91 16.33 -3.43
C LYS A 374 -18.41 16.06 -3.37
N TYR A 375 -17.87 15.82 -2.17
CA TYR A 375 -16.46 15.44 -2.00
C TYR A 375 -16.15 14.10 -2.64
N ALA A 376 -17.04 13.11 -2.54
CA ALA A 376 -16.90 11.85 -3.24
C ALA A 376 -16.81 12.04 -4.77
N SER A 377 -17.60 12.96 -5.34
CA SER A 377 -17.50 13.33 -6.76
C SER A 377 -16.20 14.04 -7.10
N VAL A 378 -15.67 14.86 -6.17
CA VAL A 378 -14.34 15.51 -6.30
C VAL A 378 -13.23 14.45 -6.35
N ILE A 379 -13.26 13.43 -5.47
CA ILE A 379 -12.28 12.35 -5.48
C ILE A 379 -12.22 11.65 -6.83
N VAL A 380 -13.38 11.26 -7.38
CA VAL A 380 -13.43 10.58 -8.69
C VAL A 380 -12.91 11.50 -9.81
N ARG A 381 -13.32 12.77 -9.86
CA ARG A 381 -12.82 13.74 -10.86
C ARG A 381 -11.31 13.97 -10.74
N ARG A 382 -10.80 14.10 -9.52
CA ARG A 382 -9.36 14.30 -9.25
C ARG A 382 -8.55 13.12 -9.76
N TYR A 383 -8.99 11.90 -9.47
CA TYR A 383 -8.36 10.68 -9.97
C TYR A 383 -8.41 10.62 -11.51
N VAL A 384 -9.56 10.87 -12.12
CA VAL A 384 -9.71 10.89 -13.59
C VAL A 384 -8.78 11.91 -14.24
N LYS A 385 -8.64 13.10 -13.64
CA LYS A 385 -7.72 14.13 -14.16
C LYS A 385 -6.26 13.68 -14.09
N PHE A 386 -5.89 12.91 -13.07
CA PHE A 386 -4.51 12.46 -12.87
C PHE A 386 -4.16 11.20 -13.67
N CYS A 387 -5.06 10.19 -13.68
CA CYS A 387 -4.82 8.86 -14.25
C CYS A 387 -5.62 8.57 -15.53
N GLY A 388 -6.53 9.45 -15.93
CA GLY A 388 -7.48 9.19 -17.01
C GLY A 388 -8.69 8.35 -16.58
N SER A 389 -9.69 8.25 -17.45
CA SER A 389 -10.99 7.63 -17.15
C SER A 389 -11.12 6.16 -17.57
N GLN A 390 -10.12 5.59 -18.22
CA GLN A 390 -10.21 4.25 -18.84
C GLN A 390 -10.56 3.13 -17.84
N ASN A 391 -9.99 3.20 -16.62
CA ASN A 391 -10.15 2.21 -15.55
C ASN A 391 -10.97 2.74 -14.37
N VAL A 392 -12.00 3.58 -14.66
CA VAL A 392 -12.88 4.16 -13.64
C VAL A 392 -14.30 3.65 -13.84
N PHE A 393 -14.85 3.00 -12.82
CA PHE A 393 -16.14 2.32 -12.87
C PHE A 393 -16.94 2.55 -11.59
N LEU A 394 -18.24 2.77 -11.72
CA LEU A 394 -19.22 2.59 -10.65
C LEU A 394 -19.59 1.10 -10.58
N ILE A 395 -19.51 0.52 -9.39
CA ILE A 395 -19.91 -0.86 -9.11
C ILE A 395 -21.34 -0.86 -8.55
N LYS A 396 -22.29 -1.34 -9.32
CA LYS A 396 -23.71 -1.42 -8.92
C LYS A 396 -24.26 -2.80 -9.27
N ASN A 397 -24.86 -3.48 -8.31
CA ASN A 397 -25.43 -4.83 -8.50
C ASN A 397 -24.43 -5.83 -9.14
N ASN A 398 -23.16 -5.78 -8.72
CA ASN A 398 -22.05 -6.56 -9.28
C ASN A 398 -21.69 -6.24 -10.75
N GLU A 399 -22.26 -5.21 -11.33
CA GLU A 399 -21.93 -4.72 -12.67
C GLU A 399 -20.99 -3.50 -12.61
N LYS A 400 -20.11 -3.38 -13.63
CA LYS A 400 -19.19 -2.25 -13.80
C LYS A 400 -19.75 -1.26 -14.84
N ILE A 401 -20.14 -0.08 -14.39
CA ILE A 401 -20.59 1.00 -15.25
C ILE A 401 -19.45 1.98 -15.45
N LYS A 402 -19.02 2.21 -16.70
CA LYS A 402 -17.91 3.13 -17.02
C LYS A 402 -18.24 4.57 -16.60
N TYR A 403 -17.26 5.29 -16.06
CA TYR A 403 -17.33 6.72 -15.74
C TYR A 403 -17.92 7.55 -16.89
N SER A 404 -17.49 7.30 -18.13
CA SER A 404 -17.94 8.00 -19.33
C SER A 404 -19.43 7.86 -19.66
N LYS A 405 -20.12 6.86 -19.07
CA LYS A 405 -21.58 6.69 -19.22
C LYS A 405 -22.38 7.48 -18.17
N ILE A 406 -21.73 7.93 -17.10
CA ILE A 406 -22.35 8.60 -15.97
C ILE A 406 -22.17 10.11 -16.08
N VAL A 407 -20.98 10.54 -16.47
CA VAL A 407 -20.64 11.95 -16.59
C VAL A 407 -20.67 12.37 -18.07
N LYS A 408 -21.44 13.41 -18.39
CA LYS A 408 -21.62 13.94 -19.76
C LYS A 408 -20.30 14.53 -20.30
N ASP A 409 -20.15 14.58 -21.63
CA ASP A 409 -18.92 15.02 -22.31
C ASP A 409 -18.42 16.41 -21.93
N ASN A 410 -19.32 17.31 -21.53
CA ASN A 410 -18.97 18.69 -21.10
C ASN A 410 -18.31 18.73 -19.70
N GLU A 411 -18.22 17.62 -18.97
CA GLU A 411 -17.62 17.53 -17.64
C GLU A 411 -16.36 16.66 -17.63
N LYS A 412 -15.99 16.06 -18.77
CA LYS A 412 -14.76 15.30 -18.95
C LYS A 412 -13.60 16.26 -19.16
#